data_b1144d812cf7ed9d2d9a1b053c9af85b
#
_entry.id   b1144d812cf7ed9d2d9a1b053c9af85b
#
_cell.length_a   1.000
_cell.length_b   1.000
_cell.length_c   1.000
_cell.angle_alpha   90.00
_cell.angle_beta   90.00
_cell.angle_gamma   90.00
#
_symmetry.space_group_name_H-M   'P 1'
#
loop_
_entity.id
_entity.type
_entity.pdbx_description
1 polymer ?
#
loop_
_entity_poly.entity_id
_entity_poly.type
_entity_poly.pdbx_seq_one_letter_code
_entity_poly.pdbx_strand_id
1 'polypeptide(L)'
;SHIPISYAVFCLKKKKAELPASAEFINNPVGTACGFAVQLNRCLMFFTPGVPSEFKVMVEHEILPRLRERFSLPQPPVCLRLTTFGRSESDLAQSLDTLQLPPGVTMGYRSSMPIIELKLTGPASEQQAMEKLWLDVKRVAGQSVIFEGTEGLPAQISRELQNRQFSLTLSEQFTGGLLALQLSRAGAPLLACEVVPSQEETLAQTAHWITERRANHFAGLALAVSGFENEHLNF
;
A
#
# COMPACT_ATOMS: atom_id res chain seq x y z
N SER A 1 6.01 9.45 -44.82
CA SER A 1 6.36 10.86 -44.68
C SER A 1 7.21 11.06 -43.44
N HIS A 2 8.52 11.35 -43.65
CA HIS A 2 9.42 11.71 -42.56
C HIS A 2 9.07 13.11 -42.05
N ILE A 3 8.63 13.23 -40.80
CA ILE A 3 8.52 14.52 -40.13
C ILE A 3 9.95 14.91 -39.74
N PRO A 4 10.51 16.02 -40.23
CA PRO A 4 11.84 16.46 -39.80
C PRO A 4 11.76 16.88 -38.33
N ILE A 5 12.46 16.16 -37.47
CA ILE A 5 12.64 16.52 -36.07
C ILE A 5 13.77 17.54 -36.00
N SER A 6 13.45 18.79 -35.79
CA SER A 6 14.47 19.81 -35.47
C SER A 6 14.78 19.75 -33.97
N TYR A 7 16.06 19.92 -33.62
CA TYR A 7 16.54 19.89 -32.24
C TYR A 7 16.85 21.30 -31.75
N ALA A 8 16.44 21.60 -30.52
CA ALA A 8 16.86 22.79 -29.79
C ALA A 8 17.84 22.39 -28.68
N VAL A 9 18.91 23.18 -28.53
CA VAL A 9 19.90 22.96 -27.48
C VAL A 9 19.48 23.72 -26.22
N PHE A 10 19.14 23.00 -25.17
CA PHE A 10 18.90 23.59 -23.86
C PHE A 10 20.15 23.47 -22.99
N CYS A 11 20.60 24.61 -22.45
CA CYS A 11 21.72 24.64 -21.50
C CYS A 11 21.18 24.50 -20.07
N LEU A 12 21.16 23.29 -19.55
CA LEU A 12 20.87 23.00 -18.14
C LEU A 12 22.18 23.08 -17.35
N LYS A 13 22.19 23.77 -16.22
CA LYS A 13 23.29 24.04 -15.26
C LYS A 13 24.42 22.98 -15.17
N LYS A 14 25.07 22.60 -16.25
CA LYS A 14 26.26 21.74 -16.42
C LYS A 14 26.19 20.64 -17.47
N LYS A 15 25.04 20.33 -18.09
CA LYS A 15 25.02 19.36 -19.22
C LYS A 15 24.17 19.92 -20.36
N LYS A 16 24.73 19.93 -21.56
CA LYS A 16 23.96 20.21 -22.80
C LYS A 16 23.13 18.98 -23.09
N ALA A 17 21.81 19.10 -23.10
CA ALA A 17 20.90 18.09 -23.59
C ALA A 17 20.25 18.60 -24.87
N GLU A 18 20.24 17.77 -25.92
CA GLU A 18 19.52 18.05 -27.15
C GLU A 18 18.10 17.51 -27.01
N LEU A 19 17.11 18.40 -27.12
CA LEU A 19 15.70 18.04 -27.10
C LEU A 19 15.06 18.43 -28.45
N PRO A 20 13.97 17.76 -28.86
CA PRO A 20 13.20 18.19 -30.02
C PRO A 20 12.81 19.66 -29.88
N ALA A 21 12.85 20.44 -30.97
CA ALA A 21 12.58 21.90 -30.94
C ALA A 21 11.20 22.24 -30.40
N SER A 22 10.21 21.32 -30.52
CA SER A 22 8.86 21.45 -29.99
C SER A 22 8.69 20.85 -28.59
N ALA A 23 9.76 20.41 -27.94
CA ALA A 23 9.69 19.80 -26.63
C ALA A 23 9.55 20.82 -25.53
N GLU A 24 8.67 20.57 -24.60
CA GLU A 24 8.56 21.28 -23.34
C GLU A 24 9.43 20.60 -22.28
N PHE A 25 10.21 21.37 -21.58
CA PHE A 25 11.07 20.88 -20.51
C PHE A 25 10.26 20.44 -19.29
N ILE A 26 10.58 19.26 -18.73
CA ILE A 26 10.05 18.73 -17.47
C ILE A 26 11.19 18.69 -16.47
N ASN A 27 11.06 19.43 -15.40
CA ASN A 27 12.08 19.50 -14.36
C ASN A 27 12.16 18.20 -13.57
N ASN A 28 13.40 17.79 -13.22
CA ASN A 28 13.68 16.67 -12.34
C ASN A 28 14.43 17.20 -11.11
N PRO A 29 13.76 17.45 -9.98
CA PRO A 29 14.37 18.05 -8.80
C PRO A 29 15.30 17.11 -8.03
N VAL A 30 15.20 15.80 -8.27
CA VAL A 30 15.93 14.77 -7.50
C VAL A 30 17.03 14.07 -8.29
N GLY A 31 17.06 14.24 -9.61
CA GLY A 31 18.05 13.61 -10.50
C GLY A 31 18.75 14.60 -11.44
N THR A 32 19.71 14.10 -12.20
CA THR A 32 20.48 14.90 -13.16
C THR A 32 19.91 14.89 -14.58
N ALA A 33 19.09 13.89 -14.90
CA ALA A 33 18.44 13.76 -16.20
C ALA A 33 17.08 14.45 -16.16
N CYS A 34 16.82 15.37 -17.09
CA CYS A 34 15.53 16.00 -17.23
C CYS A 34 14.53 15.10 -17.96
N GLY A 35 13.24 15.40 -17.82
CA GLY A 35 12.22 14.93 -18.73
C GLY A 35 11.84 15.95 -19.77
N PHE A 36 10.98 15.56 -20.70
CA PHE A 36 10.39 16.46 -21.67
C PHE A 36 9.01 15.99 -22.13
N ALA A 37 8.19 16.91 -22.61
CA ALA A 37 6.90 16.58 -23.22
C ALA A 37 6.89 17.02 -24.68
N VAL A 38 6.23 16.26 -25.53
CA VAL A 38 6.04 16.56 -26.95
C VAL A 38 4.59 16.36 -27.31
N GLN A 39 4.01 17.38 -27.98
CA GLN A 39 2.71 17.24 -28.60
C GLN A 39 2.88 16.66 -30.00
N LEU A 40 2.29 15.47 -30.22
CA LEU A 40 2.23 14.85 -31.53
C LEU A 40 0.76 14.67 -31.92
N ASN A 41 0.30 15.46 -32.87
CA ASN A 41 -1.11 15.55 -33.25
C ASN A 41 -2.01 15.83 -32.02
N ARG A 42 -2.89 14.90 -31.70
CA ARG A 42 -3.81 15.00 -30.53
C ARG A 42 -3.26 14.32 -29.27
N CYS A 43 -2.04 13.78 -29.34
CA CYS A 43 -1.43 13.05 -28.25
C CYS A 43 -0.34 13.89 -27.58
N LEU A 44 -0.41 14.06 -26.28
CA LEU A 44 0.65 14.65 -25.45
C LEU A 44 1.46 13.50 -24.84
N MET A 45 2.74 13.44 -25.18
CA MET A 45 3.65 12.39 -24.71
C MET A 45 4.65 12.98 -23.71
N PHE A 46 4.89 12.25 -22.63
CA PHE A 46 5.88 12.61 -21.62
C PHE A 46 7.02 11.58 -21.63
N PHE A 47 8.24 12.06 -21.58
CA PHE A 47 9.45 11.26 -21.49
C PHE A 47 10.16 11.58 -20.18
N THR A 48 10.44 10.58 -19.39
CA THR A 48 11.02 10.70 -18.05
C THR A 48 12.19 9.72 -17.87
N PRO A 49 13.13 10.01 -16.96
CA PRO A 49 14.13 9.02 -16.53
C PRO A 49 13.48 7.74 -16.03
N GLY A 50 14.15 6.60 -16.22
CA GLY A 50 13.64 5.28 -15.79
C GLY A 50 13.79 4.97 -14.30
N VAL A 51 14.36 5.86 -13.49
CA VAL A 51 14.53 5.68 -12.05
C VAL A 51 13.19 5.92 -11.34
N PRO A 52 12.61 4.92 -10.63
CA PRO A 52 11.27 5.00 -10.07
C PRO A 52 11.04 6.19 -9.12
N SER A 53 12.03 6.53 -8.29
CA SER A 53 11.94 7.67 -7.36
C SER A 53 11.88 9.02 -8.09
N GLU A 54 12.67 9.18 -9.13
CA GLU A 54 12.67 10.39 -9.99
C GLU A 54 11.35 10.50 -10.75
N PHE A 55 10.93 9.39 -11.39
CA PHE A 55 9.65 9.32 -12.12
C PHE A 55 8.46 9.73 -11.24
N LYS A 56 8.37 9.20 -10.01
CA LYS A 56 7.28 9.52 -9.08
C LYS A 56 7.20 11.01 -8.79
N VAL A 57 8.33 11.62 -8.44
CA VAL A 57 8.40 13.07 -8.13
C VAL A 57 8.04 13.91 -9.35
N MET A 58 8.54 13.54 -10.53
CA MET A 58 8.22 14.26 -11.77
C MET A 58 6.74 14.13 -12.15
N VAL A 59 6.13 12.96 -11.97
CA VAL A 59 4.69 12.77 -12.20
C VAL A 59 3.88 13.64 -11.27
N GLU A 60 4.17 13.62 -9.98
CA GLU A 60 3.40 14.35 -8.96
C GLU A 60 3.51 15.88 -9.10
N HIS A 61 4.71 16.40 -9.35
CA HIS A 61 4.97 17.85 -9.29
C HIS A 61 4.99 18.55 -10.64
N GLU A 62 5.21 17.82 -11.73
CA GLU A 62 5.35 18.43 -13.06
C GLU A 62 4.27 17.96 -14.05
N ILE A 63 4.01 16.65 -14.14
CA ILE A 63 3.15 16.09 -15.17
C ILE A 63 1.67 16.26 -14.81
N LEU A 64 1.28 15.85 -13.60
CA LEU A 64 -0.12 15.95 -13.16
C LEU A 64 -0.66 17.37 -13.13
N PRO A 65 0.08 18.40 -12.67
CA PRO A 65 -0.38 19.78 -12.75
C PRO A 65 -0.64 20.23 -14.20
N ARG A 66 0.29 19.93 -15.12
CA ARG A 66 0.12 20.27 -16.55
C ARG A 66 -1.05 19.56 -17.21
N LEU A 67 -1.30 18.30 -16.85
CA LEU A 67 -2.47 17.56 -17.33
C LEU A 67 -3.77 18.19 -16.82
N ARG A 68 -3.83 18.59 -15.55
CA ARG A 68 -5.00 19.26 -14.97
C ARG A 68 -5.29 20.61 -15.61
N GLU A 69 -4.24 21.35 -15.95
CA GLU A 69 -4.35 22.65 -16.61
C GLU A 69 -4.83 22.52 -18.06
N ARG A 70 -4.36 21.51 -18.79
CA ARG A 70 -4.67 21.32 -20.22
C ARG A 70 -5.94 20.53 -20.50
N PHE A 71 -6.34 19.66 -19.59
CA PHE A 71 -7.46 18.75 -19.78
C PHE A 71 -8.46 18.87 -18.63
N SER A 72 -9.74 18.88 -18.98
CA SER A 72 -10.80 18.67 -17.98
C SER A 72 -10.78 17.20 -17.58
N LEU A 73 -10.03 16.87 -16.54
CA LEU A 73 -9.93 15.50 -16.04
C LEU A 73 -11.21 15.15 -15.27
N PRO A 74 -11.77 13.95 -15.48
CA PRO A 74 -12.88 13.47 -14.67
C PRO A 74 -12.43 13.34 -13.22
N GLN A 75 -13.37 13.45 -12.29
CA GLN A 75 -13.10 13.16 -10.89
C GLN A 75 -12.60 11.70 -10.74
N PRO A 76 -11.56 11.46 -9.94
CA PRO A 76 -11.09 10.10 -9.70
C PRO A 76 -12.22 9.26 -9.08
N PRO A 77 -12.31 7.98 -9.43
CA PRO A 77 -13.30 7.11 -8.82
C PRO A 77 -13.04 6.95 -7.33
N VAL A 78 -14.11 6.86 -6.55
CA VAL A 78 -14.05 6.47 -5.14
C VAL A 78 -13.71 4.99 -5.06
N CYS A 79 -12.81 4.64 -4.16
CA CYS A 79 -12.38 3.27 -3.96
C CYS A 79 -12.34 2.96 -2.46
N LEU A 80 -13.24 2.08 -2.00
CA LEU A 80 -13.24 1.52 -0.66
C LEU A 80 -12.58 0.16 -0.68
N ARG A 81 -11.75 -0.13 0.31
CA ARG A 81 -10.98 -1.39 0.39
C ARG A 81 -11.08 -2.00 1.77
N LEU A 82 -11.15 -3.32 1.78
CA LEU A 82 -11.26 -4.14 2.97
C LEU A 82 -10.43 -5.40 2.77
N THR A 83 -9.63 -5.75 3.75
CA THR A 83 -8.83 -6.97 3.73
C THR A 83 -9.38 -7.97 4.72
N THR A 84 -9.59 -9.19 4.25
CA THR A 84 -10.11 -10.33 5.03
C THR A 84 -9.08 -11.43 5.12
N PHE A 85 -9.21 -12.28 6.13
CA PHE A 85 -8.36 -13.45 6.37
C PHE A 85 -9.20 -14.71 6.58
N GLY A 86 -8.73 -15.83 6.03
CA GLY A 86 -9.28 -17.15 6.30
C GLY A 86 -10.58 -17.52 5.57
N ARG A 87 -11.08 -16.65 4.68
CA ARG A 87 -12.21 -16.96 3.78
C ARG A 87 -11.72 -17.09 2.35
N SER A 88 -12.38 -17.90 1.55
CA SER A 88 -12.10 -17.98 0.11
C SER A 88 -12.80 -16.85 -0.65
N GLU A 89 -12.26 -16.53 -1.84
CA GLU A 89 -12.88 -15.55 -2.74
C GLU A 89 -14.30 -15.96 -3.13
N SER A 90 -14.49 -17.26 -3.45
CA SER A 90 -15.81 -17.79 -3.84
C SER A 90 -16.85 -17.69 -2.73
N ASP A 91 -16.48 -17.93 -1.49
CA ASP A 91 -17.36 -17.80 -0.33
C ASP A 91 -17.76 -16.33 -0.09
N LEU A 92 -16.79 -15.42 -0.16
CA LEU A 92 -17.05 -13.99 -0.04
C LEU A 92 -17.92 -13.48 -1.19
N ALA A 93 -17.62 -13.87 -2.43
CA ALA A 93 -18.39 -13.47 -3.61
C ALA A 93 -19.84 -13.96 -3.50
N GLN A 94 -20.07 -15.22 -3.16
CA GLN A 94 -21.40 -15.76 -2.97
C GLN A 94 -22.17 -15.05 -1.85
N SER A 95 -21.52 -14.74 -0.74
CA SER A 95 -22.14 -14.03 0.39
C SER A 95 -22.52 -12.59 0.03
N LEU A 96 -21.75 -11.94 -0.86
CA LEU A 96 -21.93 -10.54 -1.28
C LEU A 96 -22.80 -10.39 -2.54
N ASP A 97 -23.09 -11.48 -3.26
CA ASP A 97 -23.86 -11.47 -4.53
C ASP A 97 -25.30 -10.98 -4.33
N THR A 98 -25.82 -11.09 -3.13
CA THR A 98 -27.15 -10.58 -2.75
C THR A 98 -27.22 -9.06 -2.64
N LEU A 99 -26.08 -8.36 -2.58
CA LEU A 99 -26.03 -6.92 -2.42
C LEU A 99 -26.24 -6.23 -3.78
N GLN A 100 -27.17 -5.28 -3.81
CA GLN A 100 -27.41 -4.48 -5.01
C GLN A 100 -26.39 -3.35 -5.13
N LEU A 101 -25.56 -3.39 -6.19
CA LEU A 101 -24.60 -2.35 -6.45
C LEU A 101 -25.26 -1.12 -7.09
N PRO A 102 -24.93 0.12 -6.64
CA PRO A 102 -25.37 1.34 -7.30
C PRO A 102 -24.86 1.43 -8.76
N PRO A 103 -25.46 2.27 -9.61
CA PRO A 103 -25.05 2.42 -11.01
C PRO A 103 -23.57 2.81 -11.15
N GLY A 104 -22.83 2.08 -11.99
CA GLY A 104 -21.40 2.32 -12.22
C GLY A 104 -20.47 1.90 -11.09
N VAL A 105 -21.00 1.30 -10.03
CA VAL A 105 -20.21 0.73 -8.92
C VAL A 105 -19.90 -0.74 -9.21
N THR A 106 -18.66 -1.12 -8.97
CA THR A 106 -18.18 -2.49 -9.17
C THR A 106 -17.53 -3.03 -7.91
N MET A 107 -17.78 -4.31 -7.60
CA MET A 107 -17.07 -5.07 -6.59
C MET A 107 -15.94 -5.84 -7.25
N GLY A 108 -14.74 -5.74 -6.70
CA GLY A 108 -13.56 -6.48 -7.14
C GLY A 108 -12.94 -7.26 -5.99
N TYR A 109 -12.27 -8.35 -6.35
CA TYR A 109 -11.58 -9.22 -5.41
C TYR A 109 -10.13 -9.36 -5.85
N ARG A 110 -9.22 -9.36 -4.88
CA ARG A 110 -7.81 -9.69 -5.09
C ARG A 110 -7.41 -10.77 -4.10
N SER A 111 -7.21 -11.95 -4.66
CA SER A 111 -6.84 -13.12 -3.86
C SER A 111 -5.33 -13.22 -3.71
N SER A 112 -4.89 -13.39 -2.47
CA SER A 112 -3.52 -13.74 -2.09
C SER A 112 -3.62 -14.60 -0.83
N MET A 113 -4.09 -15.85 -1.02
CA MET A 113 -4.37 -16.77 0.08
C MET A 113 -3.30 -16.74 1.18
N PRO A 114 -3.67 -16.66 2.44
CA PRO A 114 -5.03 -16.72 3.03
C PRO A 114 -5.76 -15.37 3.12
N ILE A 115 -5.31 -14.36 2.39
CA ILE A 115 -5.81 -12.98 2.40
C ILE A 115 -6.64 -12.72 1.14
N ILE A 116 -7.82 -12.12 1.32
CA ILE A 116 -8.64 -11.59 0.22
C ILE A 116 -8.86 -10.09 0.44
N GLU A 117 -8.48 -9.29 -0.53
CA GLU A 117 -8.83 -7.86 -0.58
C GLU A 117 -10.14 -7.68 -1.35
N LEU A 118 -11.13 -7.09 -0.70
CA LEU A 118 -12.37 -6.63 -1.30
C LEU A 118 -12.20 -5.16 -1.70
N LYS A 119 -12.68 -4.82 -2.89
CA LYS A 119 -12.57 -3.47 -3.45
C LYS A 119 -13.89 -3.03 -4.05
N LEU A 120 -14.49 -1.97 -3.52
CA LEU A 120 -15.66 -1.32 -4.11
C LEU A 120 -15.21 -0.05 -4.83
N THR A 121 -15.45 0.02 -6.14
CA THR A 121 -15.03 1.15 -6.97
C THR A 121 -16.22 1.73 -7.71
N GLY A 122 -16.37 3.05 -7.70
CA GLY A 122 -17.45 3.72 -8.40
C GLY A 122 -17.23 5.22 -8.60
N PRO A 123 -18.12 5.90 -9.32
CA PRO A 123 -18.02 7.33 -9.55
C PRO A 123 -18.23 8.13 -8.25
N ALA A 124 -17.62 9.31 -8.15
CA ALA A 124 -17.72 10.18 -6.98
C ALA A 124 -19.18 10.59 -6.66
N SER A 125 -20.06 10.63 -7.67
CA SER A 125 -21.51 10.89 -7.48
C SER A 125 -22.20 9.84 -6.62
N GLU A 126 -21.69 8.60 -6.61
CA GLU A 126 -22.28 7.48 -5.87
C GLU A 126 -21.62 7.25 -4.49
N GLN A 127 -20.73 8.15 -4.06
CA GLN A 127 -19.97 7.96 -2.83
C GLN A 127 -20.87 7.66 -1.61
N GLN A 128 -21.94 8.39 -1.42
CA GLN A 128 -22.84 8.17 -0.27
C GLN A 128 -23.54 6.80 -0.34
N ALA A 129 -23.96 6.37 -1.53
CA ALA A 129 -24.54 5.06 -1.73
C ALA A 129 -23.51 3.95 -1.49
N MET A 130 -22.29 4.15 -1.95
CA MET A 130 -21.15 3.23 -1.72
C MET A 130 -20.82 3.10 -0.23
N GLU A 131 -20.80 4.21 0.52
CA GLU A 131 -20.53 4.20 1.97
C GLU A 131 -21.60 3.43 2.75
N LYS A 132 -22.88 3.57 2.37
CA LYS A 132 -23.97 2.77 2.96
C LYS A 132 -23.81 1.29 2.65
N LEU A 133 -23.60 0.96 1.38
CA LEU A 133 -23.38 -0.42 0.95
C LEU A 133 -22.16 -1.04 1.63
N TRP A 134 -21.13 -0.23 1.87
CA TRP A 134 -19.90 -0.67 2.53
C TRP A 134 -20.11 -1.16 3.95
N LEU A 135 -21.10 -0.62 4.67
CA LEU A 135 -21.49 -1.13 5.98
C LEU A 135 -22.04 -2.55 5.88
N ASP A 136 -22.80 -2.84 4.83
CA ASP A 136 -23.32 -4.19 4.60
C ASP A 136 -22.22 -5.15 4.18
N VAL A 137 -21.29 -4.71 3.32
CA VAL A 137 -20.09 -5.48 2.97
C VAL A 137 -19.30 -5.86 4.22
N LYS A 138 -19.05 -4.90 5.12
CA LYS A 138 -18.35 -5.16 6.40
C LYS A 138 -19.12 -6.13 7.30
N ARG A 139 -20.44 -6.02 7.34
CA ARG A 139 -21.28 -6.94 8.12
C ARG A 139 -21.21 -8.38 7.58
N VAL A 140 -21.25 -8.56 6.26
CA VAL A 140 -21.15 -9.86 5.61
C VAL A 140 -19.75 -10.47 5.78
N ALA A 141 -18.70 -9.66 5.64
CA ALA A 141 -17.31 -10.09 5.86
C ALA A 141 -17.06 -10.44 7.36
N GLY A 142 -17.73 -9.73 8.27
CA GLY A 142 -17.77 -10.05 9.70
C GLY A 142 -16.38 -10.13 10.36
N GLN A 143 -16.16 -11.19 11.12
CA GLN A 143 -14.91 -11.41 11.87
C GLN A 143 -13.69 -11.71 10.99
N SER A 144 -13.90 -12.02 9.71
CA SER A 144 -12.78 -12.21 8.78
C SER A 144 -12.05 -10.92 8.42
N VAL A 145 -12.63 -9.76 8.72
CA VAL A 145 -12.01 -8.46 8.45
C VAL A 145 -10.80 -8.25 9.34
N ILE A 146 -9.65 -8.01 8.72
CA ILE A 146 -8.41 -7.70 9.44
C ILE A 146 -8.04 -6.22 9.39
N PHE A 147 -8.34 -5.52 8.30
CA PHE A 147 -8.23 -4.06 8.25
C PHE A 147 -9.03 -3.45 7.07
N GLU A 148 -9.26 -2.14 7.15
CA GLU A 148 -9.91 -1.31 6.14
C GLU A 148 -8.95 -0.25 5.60
N GLY A 149 -9.03 0.05 4.32
CA GLY A 149 -8.18 1.04 3.67
C GLY A 149 -6.96 0.47 2.96
N THR A 150 -5.99 1.32 2.67
CA THR A 150 -4.80 1.01 1.85
C THR A 150 -3.48 1.03 2.62
N GLU A 151 -3.50 1.42 3.88
CA GLU A 151 -2.28 1.62 4.68
C GLU A 151 -1.59 0.31 5.08
N GLY A 152 -2.34 -0.80 5.06
CA GLY A 152 -1.84 -2.11 5.43
C GLY A 152 -1.90 -2.40 6.93
N LEU A 153 -1.75 -3.69 7.26
CA LEU A 153 -1.89 -4.19 8.63
C LEU A 153 -0.88 -3.58 9.62
N PRO A 154 0.41 -3.39 9.28
CA PRO A 154 1.36 -2.80 10.22
C PRO A 154 0.98 -1.38 10.67
N ALA A 155 0.49 -0.55 9.76
CA ALA A 155 0.06 0.81 10.09
C ALA A 155 -1.19 0.81 10.97
N GLN A 156 -2.12 -0.09 10.73
CA GLN A 156 -3.30 -0.23 11.57
C GLN A 156 -2.95 -0.74 12.98
N ILE A 157 -2.09 -1.74 13.10
CA ILE A 157 -1.60 -2.23 14.39
C ILE A 157 -0.93 -1.09 15.16
N SER A 158 -0.07 -0.33 14.50
CA SER A 158 0.60 0.84 15.10
C SER A 158 -0.41 1.84 15.67
N ARG A 159 -1.43 2.19 14.89
CA ARG A 159 -2.50 3.11 15.29
C ARG A 159 -3.30 2.58 16.47
N GLU A 160 -3.68 1.30 16.45
CA GLU A 160 -4.40 0.67 17.56
C GLU A 160 -3.58 0.63 18.85
N LEU A 161 -2.28 0.33 18.77
CA LEU A 161 -1.39 0.37 19.93
C LEU A 161 -1.29 1.78 20.50
N GLN A 162 -1.13 2.80 19.66
CA GLN A 162 -1.08 4.19 20.06
C GLN A 162 -2.38 4.67 20.69
N ASN A 163 -3.53 4.37 20.07
CA ASN A 163 -4.86 4.74 20.58
C ASN A 163 -5.15 4.15 21.96
N ARG A 164 -4.69 2.92 22.18
CA ARG A 164 -4.84 2.22 23.47
C ARG A 164 -3.73 2.51 24.46
N GLN A 165 -2.75 3.31 24.07
CA GLN A 165 -1.57 3.62 24.88
C GLN A 165 -0.78 2.37 25.29
N PHE A 166 -0.75 1.34 24.44
CA PHE A 166 0.03 0.14 24.66
C PHE A 166 1.38 0.25 23.94
N SER A 167 2.42 -0.14 24.65
CA SER A 167 3.74 -0.42 24.08
C SER A 167 3.89 -1.92 23.83
N LEU A 168 4.76 -2.29 22.90
CA LEU A 168 4.98 -3.66 22.46
C LEU A 168 6.44 -4.05 22.59
N THR A 169 6.69 -5.25 23.09
CA THR A 169 7.99 -5.94 23.02
C THR A 169 7.86 -7.12 22.07
N LEU A 170 8.81 -7.29 21.16
CA LEU A 170 8.84 -8.35 20.16
C LEU A 170 10.02 -9.29 20.35
N SER A 171 9.77 -10.56 20.10
CA SER A 171 10.82 -11.55 19.94
C SER A 171 10.52 -12.47 18.76
N GLU A 172 11.44 -12.56 17.83
CA GLU A 172 11.28 -13.25 16.57
C GLU A 172 12.32 -14.35 16.42
N GLN A 173 11.88 -15.53 15.97
CA GLN A 173 12.76 -16.62 15.58
C GLN A 173 12.79 -16.76 14.07
N PHE A 174 11.78 -17.42 13.46
CA PHE A 174 11.81 -17.76 12.03
C PHE A 174 11.61 -16.55 11.09
N THR A 175 10.96 -15.48 11.54
CA THR A 175 10.76 -14.27 10.75
C THR A 175 12.00 -13.38 10.67
N GLY A 176 13.02 -13.64 11.48
CA GLY A 176 14.34 -13.00 11.38
C GLY A 176 14.35 -11.49 11.53
N GLY A 177 13.40 -10.90 12.26
CA GLY A 177 13.29 -9.45 12.45
C GLY A 177 12.37 -8.74 11.44
N LEU A 178 11.72 -9.48 10.53
CA LEU A 178 10.85 -8.89 9.52
C LEU A 178 9.64 -8.18 10.13
N LEU A 179 9.04 -8.75 11.16
CA LEU A 179 7.89 -8.16 11.85
C LEU A 179 8.28 -6.87 12.58
N ALA A 180 9.41 -6.88 13.30
CA ALA A 180 9.97 -5.70 13.95
C ALA A 180 10.25 -4.59 12.94
N LEU A 181 10.83 -4.91 11.80
CA LEU A 181 11.11 -3.96 10.73
C LEU A 181 9.81 -3.32 10.19
N GLN A 182 8.79 -4.13 9.91
CA GLN A 182 7.52 -3.63 9.37
C GLN A 182 6.78 -2.75 10.38
N LEU A 183 6.70 -3.17 11.64
CA LEU A 183 6.03 -2.42 12.69
C LEU A 183 6.80 -1.13 13.05
N SER A 184 8.12 -1.18 13.09
CA SER A 184 8.96 -0.01 13.30
C SER A 184 8.78 1.04 12.19
N ARG A 185 8.76 0.61 10.92
CA ARG A 185 8.51 1.50 9.77
C ARG A 185 7.11 2.12 9.81
N ALA A 186 6.16 1.43 10.40
CA ALA A 186 4.80 1.93 10.61
C ALA A 186 4.67 2.82 11.87
N GLY A 187 5.75 3.06 12.60
CA GLY A 187 5.74 3.90 13.80
C GLY A 187 5.09 3.25 15.02
N ALA A 188 5.07 1.91 15.10
CA ALA A 188 4.54 1.22 16.27
C ALA A 188 5.37 1.54 17.54
N PRO A 189 4.74 1.66 18.72
CA PRO A 189 5.41 1.95 19.98
C PRO A 189 6.16 0.72 20.52
N LEU A 190 7.28 0.39 19.85
CA LEU A 190 8.14 -0.74 20.18
C LEU A 190 9.14 -0.33 21.26
N LEU A 191 9.19 -1.08 22.37
CA LEU A 191 10.17 -0.86 23.46
C LEU A 191 11.43 -1.69 23.26
N ALA A 192 11.25 -2.96 22.86
CA ALA A 192 12.35 -3.85 22.58
C ALA A 192 11.99 -4.81 21.46
N CYS A 193 12.97 -5.09 20.61
CA CYS A 193 12.85 -6.09 19.55
C CYS A 193 14.12 -6.92 19.54
N GLU A 194 13.97 -8.22 19.49
CA GLU A 194 15.11 -9.12 19.39
C GLU A 194 14.84 -10.22 18.38
N VAL A 195 15.90 -10.68 17.77
CA VAL A 195 15.92 -11.89 16.95
C VAL A 195 16.65 -12.97 17.74
N VAL A 196 15.95 -14.04 18.03
CA VAL A 196 16.46 -15.17 18.78
C VAL A 196 16.76 -16.30 17.80
N PRO A 197 17.89 -17.01 17.94
CA PRO A 197 18.14 -18.19 17.12
C PRO A 197 16.99 -19.19 17.22
N SER A 198 16.66 -19.84 16.11
CA SER A 198 15.61 -20.86 16.11
C SER A 198 15.99 -22.01 17.05
N GLN A 199 15.12 -22.29 18.00
CA GLN A 199 15.25 -23.38 18.96
C GLN A 199 13.94 -24.14 18.97
N GLU A 200 14.02 -25.43 19.21
CA GLU A 200 12.84 -26.24 19.49
C GLU A 200 12.34 -25.89 20.89
N GLU A 201 11.31 -25.08 20.96
CA GLU A 201 10.68 -24.67 22.20
C GLU A 201 9.22 -25.11 22.23
N THR A 202 8.76 -25.52 23.41
CA THR A 202 7.34 -25.75 23.63
C THR A 202 6.59 -24.43 23.74
N LEU A 203 5.32 -24.42 23.42
CA LEU A 203 4.46 -23.24 23.60
C LEU A 203 4.51 -22.69 25.03
N ALA A 204 4.61 -23.57 26.02
CA ALA A 204 4.72 -23.19 27.44
C ALA A 204 6.03 -22.46 27.75
N GLN A 205 7.15 -22.89 27.17
CA GLN A 205 8.45 -22.22 27.33
C GLN A 205 8.42 -20.85 26.65
N THR A 206 7.90 -20.77 25.42
CA THR A 206 7.74 -19.49 24.71
C THR A 206 6.85 -18.53 25.51
N ALA A 207 5.71 -19.00 26.05
CA ALA A 207 4.82 -18.19 26.86
C ALA A 207 5.48 -17.69 28.17
N HIS A 208 6.26 -18.54 28.80
CA HIS A 208 6.99 -18.15 30.03
C HIS A 208 7.99 -17.02 29.75
N TRP A 209 8.86 -17.22 28.80
CA TRP A 209 9.89 -16.25 28.53
C TRP A 209 9.38 -14.92 27.93
N ILE A 210 8.33 -14.93 27.11
CA ILE A 210 7.75 -13.69 26.61
C ILE A 210 7.07 -12.88 27.73
N THR A 211 6.50 -13.58 28.73
CA THR A 211 5.92 -12.93 29.91
C THR A 211 7.00 -12.26 30.74
N GLU A 212 8.14 -12.91 30.93
CA GLU A 212 9.28 -12.38 31.65
C GLU A 212 9.86 -11.14 30.94
N ARG A 213 10.00 -11.19 29.61
CA ARG A 213 10.46 -10.05 28.80
C ARG A 213 9.49 -8.88 28.84
N ARG A 214 8.20 -9.15 28.79
CA ARG A 214 7.20 -8.10 28.97
C ARG A 214 7.39 -7.38 30.30
N ALA A 215 7.60 -8.10 31.36
CA ALA A 215 7.85 -7.53 32.70
C ALA A 215 9.14 -6.73 32.73
N ASN A 216 10.23 -7.27 32.21
CA ASN A 216 11.55 -6.63 32.20
C ASN A 216 11.59 -5.31 31.43
N HIS A 217 10.78 -5.18 30.37
CA HIS A 217 10.69 -3.96 29.56
C HIS A 217 9.51 -3.06 29.91
N PHE A 218 8.71 -3.41 30.93
CA PHE A 218 7.49 -2.68 31.32
C PHE A 218 6.53 -2.47 30.14
N ALA A 219 6.50 -3.42 29.21
CA ALA A 219 5.65 -3.32 28.01
C ALA A 219 4.18 -3.62 28.34
N GLY A 220 3.26 -2.93 27.68
CA GLY A 220 1.84 -3.23 27.76
C GLY A 220 1.51 -4.59 27.15
N LEU A 221 2.17 -4.92 26.03
CA LEU A 221 2.02 -6.18 25.32
C LEU A 221 3.39 -6.78 24.98
N ALA A 222 3.42 -8.10 24.83
CA ALA A 222 4.58 -8.80 24.29
C ALA A 222 4.11 -9.85 23.28
N LEU A 223 4.84 -9.97 22.18
CA LEU A 223 4.58 -10.92 21.09
C LEU A 223 5.84 -11.72 20.81
N ALA A 224 5.72 -13.03 20.84
CA ALA A 224 6.75 -13.94 20.37
C ALA A 224 6.30 -14.66 19.11
N VAL A 225 7.21 -14.78 18.15
CA VAL A 225 7.04 -15.57 16.94
C VAL A 225 8.09 -16.65 16.95
N SER A 226 7.70 -17.84 17.44
CA SER A 226 8.55 -19.02 17.54
C SER A 226 8.55 -19.84 16.26
N GLY A 227 9.45 -20.81 16.15
CA GLY A 227 9.45 -21.80 15.08
C GLY A 227 8.24 -22.74 15.17
N PHE A 228 7.96 -23.44 14.06
CA PHE A 228 6.86 -24.41 14.02
C PHE A 228 7.24 -25.68 14.79
N GLU A 229 6.40 -26.08 15.73
CA GLU A 229 6.57 -27.36 16.45
C GLU A 229 6.19 -28.58 15.61
N ASN A 230 5.37 -28.43 14.56
CA ASN A 230 4.91 -29.52 13.70
C ASN A 230 4.71 -29.07 12.25
N GLU A 231 5.04 -29.96 11.31
CA GLU A 231 4.85 -29.79 9.86
C GLU A 231 3.36 -29.78 9.41
N HIS A 232 2.41 -29.86 10.33
CA HIS A 232 0.98 -29.90 10.03
C HIS A 232 0.31 -28.59 10.41
N LEU A 233 0.43 -27.59 9.54
CA LEU A 233 -0.49 -26.46 9.52
C LEU A 233 -1.79 -26.89 8.84
N ASN A 234 -2.80 -27.22 9.62
CA ASN A 234 -4.18 -27.27 9.15
C ASN A 234 -4.69 -25.82 9.11
N PHE A 235 -4.74 -25.24 7.90
CA PHE A 235 -5.41 -23.97 7.62
C PHE A 235 -6.92 -24.19 7.45
#